data_e0ac373379469038ff6c0a59cc7275a8
#
_entry.id   e0ac373379469038ff6c0a59cc7275a8
#
_cell.length_a   1.000
_cell.length_b   1.000
_cell.length_c   1.000
_cell.angle_alpha   90.00
_cell.angle_beta   90.00
_cell.angle_gamma   90.00
#
_symmetry.space_group_name_H-M   'P 1'
#
loop_
_entity.id
_entity.type
_entity.pdbx_description
1 polymer ?
#
loop_
_entity_poly.entity_id
_entity_poly.type
_entity_poly.pdbx_seq_one_letter_code
_entity_poly.pdbx_strand_id
1 'polypeptide(L)'
;MMPVDIFEATAFEFRPPPQVARARRVLIKPDAAYPQPHPKSTSRETMEAIISGIRRVSDADILIVEGNPEGIPMGPTYQALGYSFPRVLTVDVKDSVCVEIETPLVKSFALGSAWVPNVLLSCDFWINVATCKVAGGEGQFAIHNLLGLLPHTKYRRQDLQALGMERVMADLYFILPFDMAIIDCRQRFTGDREGLGQVDDYGKVLLGESLEVDQEIAQDCGARTEYIELIRNARAELEV
;
A
#
# COMPACT_ATOMS: atom_id res chain seq x y z
N MET A 1 10.07 -15.31 7.17
CA MET A 1 8.73 -14.69 7.23
C MET A 1 8.71 -13.76 8.41
N MET A 2 8.31 -12.49 8.23
CA MET A 2 8.22 -11.54 9.34
C MET A 2 6.86 -11.75 10.02
N PRO A 3 6.81 -11.99 11.36
CA PRO A 3 5.54 -12.13 12.05
C PRO A 3 4.73 -10.83 11.96
N VAL A 4 3.41 -10.93 12.08
CA VAL A 4 2.54 -9.75 12.15
C VAL A 4 2.60 -9.21 13.57
N ASP A 5 3.03 -7.96 13.70
CA ASP A 5 2.98 -7.21 14.95
C ASP A 5 1.69 -6.37 15.00
N ILE A 6 0.94 -6.47 16.07
CA ILE A 6 -0.30 -5.72 16.30
C ILE A 6 -0.08 -4.76 17.46
N PHE A 7 -0.34 -3.48 17.23
CA PHE A 7 -0.18 -2.42 18.22
C PHE A 7 -1.52 -1.77 18.52
N GLU A 8 -1.70 -1.35 19.77
CA GLU A 8 -2.74 -0.35 20.10
C GLU A 8 -2.39 0.97 19.37
N ALA A 9 -3.34 1.51 18.65
CA ALA A 9 -3.10 2.68 17.79
C ALA A 9 -2.61 3.92 18.57
N THR A 10 -3.05 4.07 19.83
CA THR A 10 -2.62 5.16 20.74
C THR A 10 -1.18 5.01 21.21
N ALA A 11 -0.62 3.80 21.16
CA ALA A 11 0.74 3.47 21.59
C ALA A 11 1.67 3.16 20.40
N PHE A 12 1.20 3.34 19.18
CA PHE A 12 1.97 3.01 17.99
C PHE A 12 3.18 3.92 17.83
N GLU A 13 4.35 3.33 17.94
CA GLU A 13 5.63 3.92 17.59
C GLU A 13 6.29 3.06 16.51
N PHE A 14 6.54 3.66 15.36
CA PHE A 14 7.27 2.95 14.31
C PHE A 14 8.74 2.76 14.69
N ARG A 15 9.16 1.51 14.78
CA ARG A 15 10.55 1.10 14.99
C ARG A 15 11.03 0.46 13.70
N PRO A 16 11.77 1.21 12.87
CA PRO A 16 12.20 0.69 11.57
C PRO A 16 13.18 -0.47 11.73
N PRO A 17 13.15 -1.44 10.80
CA PRO A 17 14.12 -2.52 10.78
C PRO A 17 15.53 -1.99 10.46
N PRO A 18 16.61 -2.76 10.79
CA PRO A 18 18.00 -2.31 10.62
C PRO A 18 18.37 -1.90 9.20
N GLN A 19 17.68 -2.40 8.19
CA GLN A 19 17.90 -2.04 6.78
C GLN A 19 17.66 -0.56 6.53
N VAL A 20 16.69 0.06 7.20
CA VAL A 20 16.36 1.48 7.08
C VAL A 20 17.51 2.37 7.54
N ALA A 21 18.28 1.95 8.55
CA ALA A 21 19.45 2.70 9.03
C ALA A 21 20.57 2.82 7.97
N ARG A 22 20.57 1.93 6.97
CA ARG A 22 21.57 1.90 5.88
C ARG A 22 20.99 2.43 4.56
N ALA A 23 19.69 2.64 4.49
CA ALA A 23 19.02 3.13 3.30
C ALA A 23 19.44 4.59 3.02
N ARG A 24 19.70 4.89 1.76
CA ARG A 24 19.86 6.27 1.26
C ARG A 24 18.53 6.89 0.93
N ARG A 25 17.57 6.05 0.53
CA ARG A 25 16.23 6.50 0.12
C ARG A 25 15.17 5.50 0.55
N VAL A 26 14.13 5.99 1.24
CA VAL A 26 12.99 5.20 1.71
C VAL A 26 11.73 5.65 0.98
N LEU A 27 11.03 4.71 0.40
CA LEU A 27 9.72 4.90 -0.20
C LEU A 27 8.62 4.65 0.82
N ILE A 28 7.64 5.55 0.90
CA ILE A 28 6.38 5.34 1.61
C ILE A 28 5.24 5.45 0.60
N LYS A 29 4.46 4.39 0.47
CA LYS A 29 3.24 4.36 -0.35
C LYS A 29 2.03 4.39 0.58
N PRO A 30 1.44 5.57 0.87
CA PRO A 30 0.20 5.62 1.64
C PRO A 30 -1.00 5.15 0.81
N ASP A 31 -2.13 4.93 1.44
CA ASP A 31 -3.44 4.86 0.79
C ASP A 31 -4.02 6.29 0.79
N ALA A 32 -3.87 6.99 -0.31
CA ALA A 32 -4.16 8.42 -0.38
C ALA A 32 -4.62 8.89 -1.77
N ALA A 33 -5.24 8.00 -2.55
CA ALA A 33 -5.67 8.32 -3.92
C ALA A 33 -6.68 9.49 -4.00
N TYR A 34 -7.39 9.77 -2.92
CA TYR A 34 -8.41 10.82 -2.84
C TYR A 34 -8.25 11.67 -1.58
N PRO A 35 -8.68 12.97 -1.59
CA PRO A 35 -8.57 13.87 -0.45
C PRO A 35 -9.64 13.60 0.62
N GLN A 36 -9.77 12.35 1.03
CA GLN A 36 -10.74 11.91 2.02
C GLN A 36 -10.02 11.58 3.33
N PRO A 37 -10.57 11.99 4.50
CA PRO A 37 -9.92 11.72 5.77
C PRO A 37 -9.87 10.21 6.07
N HIS A 38 -9.05 9.86 7.07
CA HIS A 38 -9.06 8.51 7.64
C HIS A 38 -10.48 8.10 8.06
N PRO A 39 -10.89 6.85 7.85
CA PRO A 39 -10.12 5.70 7.39
C PRO A 39 -10.13 5.47 5.86
N LYS A 40 -10.59 6.42 5.07
CA LYS A 40 -10.57 6.28 3.61
C LYS A 40 -9.19 6.57 3.02
N SER A 41 -8.37 7.33 3.72
CA SER A 41 -6.94 7.51 3.45
C SER A 41 -6.14 7.26 4.72
N THR A 42 -4.85 6.96 4.57
CA THR A 42 -3.92 6.78 5.69
C THR A 42 -3.92 8.04 6.58
N SER A 43 -3.96 7.87 7.90
CA SER A 43 -3.96 9.00 8.82
C SER A 43 -2.63 9.76 8.80
N ARG A 44 -2.71 11.08 9.04
CA ARG A 44 -1.51 11.90 9.21
C ARG A 44 -0.65 11.41 10.37
N GLU A 45 -1.29 10.99 11.45
CA GLU A 45 -0.65 10.49 12.67
C GLU A 45 0.22 9.26 12.38
N THR A 46 -0.30 8.29 11.60
CA THR A 46 0.47 7.11 11.20
C THR A 46 1.65 7.49 10.30
N MET A 47 1.45 8.39 9.34
CA MET A 47 2.53 8.90 8.49
C MET A 47 3.61 9.61 9.31
N GLU A 48 3.23 10.43 10.27
CA GLU A 48 4.15 11.16 11.16
C GLU A 48 4.94 10.20 12.07
N ALA A 49 4.29 9.16 12.60
CA ALA A 49 4.95 8.13 13.39
C ALA A 49 6.02 7.38 12.57
N ILE A 50 5.69 7.00 11.32
CA ILE A 50 6.62 6.32 10.40
C ILE A 50 7.80 7.22 10.09
N ILE A 51 7.57 8.46 9.64
CA ILE A 51 8.61 9.42 9.28
C ILE A 51 9.52 9.72 10.48
N SER A 52 8.93 9.93 11.66
CA SER A 52 9.68 10.15 12.91
C SER A 52 10.52 8.95 13.29
N GLY A 53 9.99 7.73 13.12
CA GLY A 53 10.72 6.48 13.33
C GLY A 53 11.95 6.37 12.42
N ILE A 54 11.78 6.63 11.11
CA ILE A 54 12.88 6.63 10.14
C ILE A 54 13.94 7.66 10.55
N ARG A 55 13.53 8.89 10.89
CA ARG A 55 14.44 9.99 11.26
C ARG A 55 15.25 9.73 12.52
N ARG A 56 14.78 8.87 13.42
CA ARG A 56 15.56 8.46 14.61
C ARG A 56 16.79 7.61 14.27
N VAL A 57 16.78 6.92 13.14
CA VAL A 57 17.83 5.94 12.78
C VAL A 57 18.55 6.26 11.46
N SER A 58 18.01 7.16 10.63
CA SER A 58 18.53 7.43 9.29
C SER A 58 18.27 8.87 8.84
N ASP A 59 19.23 9.41 8.08
CA ASP A 59 19.09 10.64 7.30
C ASP A 59 18.62 10.42 5.86
N ALA A 60 18.12 9.23 5.54
CA ALA A 60 17.66 8.86 4.20
C ALA A 60 16.69 9.91 3.61
N ASP A 61 16.73 10.09 2.30
CA ASP A 61 15.65 10.79 1.61
C ASP A 61 14.36 9.99 1.75
N ILE A 62 13.26 10.64 2.14
CA ILE A 62 11.95 10.00 2.23
C ILE A 62 11.08 10.48 1.08
N LEU A 63 10.51 9.54 0.34
CA LEU A 63 9.58 9.81 -0.75
C LEU A 63 8.21 9.24 -0.40
N ILE A 64 7.18 10.07 -0.52
CA ILE A 64 5.78 9.64 -0.49
C ILE A 64 5.31 9.55 -1.94
N VAL A 65 4.90 8.36 -2.38
CA VAL A 65 4.48 8.11 -3.77
C VAL A 65 3.05 7.60 -3.80
N GLU A 66 2.19 8.26 -4.53
CA GLU A 66 0.80 7.87 -4.73
C GLU A 66 0.30 8.33 -6.10
N GLY A 67 -0.73 7.66 -6.62
CA GLY A 67 -1.42 8.03 -7.85
C GLY A 67 -2.94 7.99 -7.71
N ASN A 68 -3.60 8.85 -8.45
CA ASN A 68 -5.06 8.83 -8.54
C ASN A 68 -5.47 7.98 -9.76
N PRO A 69 -6.39 7.00 -9.61
CA PRO A 69 -6.82 6.11 -10.70
C PRO A 69 -7.58 6.81 -11.83
N GLU A 70 -8.01 8.06 -11.62
CA GLU A 70 -8.67 8.92 -12.62
C GLU A 70 -7.70 9.95 -13.22
N GLY A 71 -6.43 9.94 -12.80
CA GLY A 71 -5.41 10.88 -13.25
C GLY A 71 -5.57 12.30 -12.71
N ILE A 72 -6.27 12.47 -11.61
CA ILE A 72 -6.34 13.74 -10.89
C ILE A 72 -4.97 14.00 -10.25
N PRO A 73 -4.42 15.24 -10.35
CA PRO A 73 -3.14 15.56 -9.72
C PRO A 73 -3.15 15.35 -8.21
N MET A 74 -2.08 14.74 -7.67
CA MET A 74 -1.96 14.40 -6.25
C MET A 74 -1.61 15.59 -5.34
N GLY A 75 -1.07 16.68 -5.86
CA GLY A 75 -0.68 17.83 -5.05
C GLY A 75 -1.78 18.36 -4.11
N PRO A 76 -3.00 18.63 -4.61
CA PRO A 76 -4.13 19.04 -3.75
C PRO A 76 -4.53 17.97 -2.71
N THR A 77 -4.45 16.69 -3.08
CA THR A 77 -4.75 15.58 -2.17
C THR A 77 -3.74 15.52 -1.03
N TYR A 78 -2.44 15.59 -1.33
CA TYR A 78 -1.39 15.63 -0.31
C TYR A 78 -1.56 16.83 0.64
N GLN A 79 -1.94 17.99 0.10
CA GLN A 79 -2.21 19.17 0.90
C GLN A 79 -3.42 18.97 1.83
N ALA A 80 -4.53 18.44 1.30
CA ALA A 80 -5.75 18.19 2.07
C ALA A 80 -5.54 17.16 3.20
N LEU A 81 -4.71 16.13 2.96
CA LEU A 81 -4.36 15.11 3.95
C LEU A 81 -3.24 15.56 4.91
N GLY A 82 -2.68 16.75 4.68
CA GLY A 82 -1.62 17.30 5.51
C GLY A 82 -0.26 16.59 5.37
N TYR A 83 0.02 15.97 4.20
CA TYR A 83 1.27 15.25 3.96
C TYR A 83 2.43 16.19 3.58
N SER A 84 2.52 17.30 4.28
CA SER A 84 3.67 18.19 4.21
C SER A 84 4.55 17.96 5.43
N PHE A 85 5.63 17.22 5.23
CA PHE A 85 6.59 16.89 6.28
C PHE A 85 7.98 17.44 5.93
N PRO A 86 8.76 17.92 6.92
CA PRO A 86 10.10 18.42 6.67
C PRO A 86 11.00 17.34 6.05
N ARG A 87 11.75 17.69 4.98
CA ARG A 87 12.69 16.80 4.31
C ARG A 87 12.04 15.53 3.72
N VAL A 88 10.77 15.63 3.31
CA VAL A 88 10.03 14.56 2.64
C VAL A 88 9.57 15.08 1.29
N LEU A 89 9.77 14.32 0.23
CA LEU A 89 9.32 14.62 -1.12
C LEU A 89 8.03 13.86 -1.41
N THR A 90 7.05 14.55 -1.97
CA THR A 90 5.83 13.92 -2.49
C THR A 90 5.95 13.76 -4.01
N VAL A 91 5.59 12.59 -4.51
CA VAL A 91 5.67 12.21 -5.93
C VAL A 91 4.30 11.80 -6.41
N ASP A 92 3.89 12.35 -7.56
CA ASP A 92 2.67 11.95 -8.25
C ASP A 92 3.02 10.90 -9.32
N VAL A 93 2.36 9.75 -9.28
CA VAL A 93 2.51 8.69 -10.27
C VAL A 93 2.21 9.20 -11.68
N LYS A 94 1.23 10.11 -11.81
CA LYS A 94 0.81 10.70 -13.08
C LYS A 94 1.95 11.44 -13.80
N ASP A 95 2.77 12.17 -13.05
CA ASP A 95 3.84 13.02 -13.58
C ASP A 95 5.20 12.30 -13.62
N SER A 96 5.22 11.03 -13.19
CA SER A 96 6.44 10.23 -13.11
C SER A 96 6.80 9.61 -14.45
N VAL A 97 8.10 9.54 -14.75
CA VAL A 97 8.60 8.64 -15.77
C VAL A 97 8.39 7.21 -15.31
N CYS A 98 7.79 6.38 -16.14
CA CYS A 98 7.49 4.99 -15.80
C CYS A 98 8.46 4.02 -16.48
N VAL A 99 8.70 2.90 -15.80
CA VAL A 99 9.47 1.75 -16.26
C VAL A 99 8.58 0.51 -16.21
N GLU A 100 8.82 -0.41 -17.11
CA GLU A 100 8.16 -1.71 -17.11
C GLU A 100 8.94 -2.70 -16.26
N ILE A 101 8.25 -3.37 -15.32
CA ILE A 101 8.79 -4.43 -14.49
C ILE A 101 8.04 -5.73 -14.81
N GLU A 102 8.77 -6.76 -15.21
CA GLU A 102 8.22 -8.08 -15.49
C GLU A 102 7.89 -8.84 -14.21
N THR A 103 6.86 -9.68 -14.26
CA THR A 103 6.57 -10.60 -13.15
C THR A 103 7.68 -11.65 -13.05
N PRO A 104 8.10 -12.03 -11.83
CA PRO A 104 9.02 -13.15 -11.65
C PRO A 104 8.33 -14.52 -11.81
N LEU A 105 7.01 -14.55 -11.93
CA LEU A 105 6.25 -15.78 -12.10
C LEU A 105 6.43 -16.36 -13.51
N VAL A 106 6.61 -17.66 -13.62
CA VAL A 106 6.65 -18.37 -14.93
C VAL A 106 5.34 -18.18 -15.69
N LYS A 107 4.22 -18.11 -14.95
CA LYS A 107 2.89 -17.85 -15.50
C LYS A 107 2.17 -16.82 -14.63
N SER A 108 1.95 -15.64 -15.19
CA SER A 108 1.16 -14.59 -14.52
C SER A 108 -0.32 -14.98 -14.43
N PHE A 109 -1.02 -14.38 -13.48
CA PHE A 109 -2.48 -14.54 -13.33
C PHE A 109 -3.26 -13.64 -14.33
N ALA A 110 -2.79 -12.41 -14.53
CA ALA A 110 -3.42 -11.40 -15.40
C ALA A 110 -2.39 -10.46 -16.05
N LEU A 111 -1.32 -10.07 -15.32
CA LEU A 111 -0.31 -9.12 -15.77
C LEU A 111 1.06 -9.79 -15.86
N GLY A 112 1.60 -9.94 -17.07
CA GLY A 112 2.98 -10.41 -17.27
C GLY A 112 4.03 -9.36 -16.88
N SER A 113 3.64 -8.09 -16.85
CA SER A 113 4.45 -6.95 -16.44
C SER A 113 3.59 -5.82 -15.95
N ALA A 114 4.18 -4.87 -15.22
CA ALA A 114 3.52 -3.63 -14.84
C ALA A 114 4.43 -2.42 -15.08
N TRP A 115 3.84 -1.35 -15.62
CA TRP A 115 4.47 -0.04 -15.71
C TRP A 115 4.27 0.70 -14.41
N VAL A 116 5.35 1.16 -13.79
CA VAL A 116 5.33 1.87 -12.51
C VAL A 116 6.32 3.03 -12.51
N PRO A 117 6.22 4.01 -11.62
CA PRO A 117 7.19 5.09 -11.52
C PRO A 117 8.61 4.58 -11.34
N ASN A 118 9.55 5.04 -12.16
CA ASN A 118 10.94 4.63 -12.09
C ASN A 118 11.64 5.02 -10.77
N VAL A 119 11.08 6.00 -10.07
CA VAL A 119 11.60 6.45 -8.76
C VAL A 119 11.60 5.33 -7.72
N LEU A 120 10.72 4.33 -7.86
CA LEU A 120 10.70 3.15 -6.99
C LEU A 120 12.06 2.45 -7.01
N LEU A 121 12.64 2.23 -8.21
CA LEU A 121 13.91 1.55 -8.39
C LEU A 121 15.12 2.29 -7.77
N SER A 122 14.94 3.55 -7.41
CA SER A 122 15.96 4.36 -6.76
C SER A 122 15.89 4.31 -5.22
N CYS A 123 14.90 3.61 -4.67
CA CYS A 123 14.69 3.50 -3.24
C CYS A 123 15.22 2.17 -2.71
N ASP A 124 15.91 2.23 -1.57
CA ASP A 124 16.56 1.06 -0.95
C ASP A 124 15.63 0.30 0.01
N PHE A 125 14.50 0.90 0.42
CA PHE A 125 13.52 0.29 1.32
C PHE A 125 12.12 0.84 1.03
N TRP A 126 11.13 -0.05 0.94
CA TRP A 126 9.77 0.27 0.52
C TRP A 126 8.75 -0.08 1.61
N ILE A 127 7.98 0.92 2.05
CA ILE A 127 6.93 0.78 3.07
C ILE A 127 5.57 1.04 2.42
N ASN A 128 4.68 0.06 2.47
CA ASN A 128 3.30 0.17 2.04
C ASN A 128 2.42 0.50 3.26
N VAL A 129 1.67 1.60 3.21
CA VAL A 129 0.84 2.05 4.35
C VAL A 129 -0.62 2.12 3.93
N ALA A 130 -1.33 1.02 4.11
CA ALA A 130 -2.73 0.89 3.78
C ALA A 130 -3.67 1.30 4.93
N THR A 131 -4.96 1.29 4.67
CA THR A 131 -6.03 1.48 5.65
C THR A 131 -6.90 0.24 5.75
N CYS A 132 -7.71 0.14 6.81
CA CYS A 132 -8.67 -0.94 6.98
C CYS A 132 -10.00 -0.59 6.31
N LYS A 133 -10.20 -1.05 5.08
CA LYS A 133 -11.45 -0.84 4.32
C LYS A 133 -12.04 -2.16 3.85
N VAL A 134 -13.34 -2.32 4.04
CA VAL A 134 -14.14 -3.42 3.48
C VAL A 134 -15.25 -2.81 2.63
N ALA A 135 -15.21 -3.01 1.32
CA ALA A 135 -16.18 -2.45 0.38
C ALA A 135 -16.89 -3.56 -0.41
N GLY A 136 -18.21 -3.65 -0.28
CA GLY A 136 -18.97 -4.73 -0.89
C GLY A 136 -18.60 -6.13 -0.38
N GLY A 137 -18.08 -6.22 0.85
CA GLY A 137 -17.56 -7.44 1.46
C GLY A 137 -16.15 -7.84 1.01
N GLU A 138 -15.47 -7.03 0.20
CA GLU A 138 -14.11 -7.26 -0.28
C GLU A 138 -13.11 -6.40 0.53
N GLY A 139 -12.01 -7.01 0.97
CA GLY A 139 -10.94 -6.31 1.69
C GLY A 139 -10.09 -5.45 0.77
N GLN A 140 -9.90 -4.19 1.14
CA GLN A 140 -9.01 -3.25 0.46
C GLN A 140 -7.87 -2.89 1.40
N PHE A 141 -6.84 -3.74 1.44
CA PHE A 141 -5.74 -3.66 2.38
C PHE A 141 -4.39 -3.38 1.68
N ALA A 142 -3.28 -3.89 2.21
CA ALA A 142 -1.95 -3.57 1.70
C ALA A 142 -1.74 -3.97 0.23
N ILE A 143 -2.14 -5.16 -0.19
CA ILE A 143 -1.95 -5.60 -1.58
C ILE A 143 -2.85 -4.81 -2.53
N HIS A 144 -4.10 -4.54 -2.13
CA HIS A 144 -5.00 -3.67 -2.90
C HIS A 144 -4.41 -2.25 -3.07
N ASN A 145 -3.72 -1.74 -2.06
CA ASN A 145 -3.11 -0.41 -2.11
C ASN A 145 -2.04 -0.27 -3.22
N LEU A 146 -1.44 -1.37 -3.70
CA LEU A 146 -0.45 -1.35 -4.79
C LEU A 146 -1.03 -0.82 -6.11
N LEU A 147 -2.34 -0.92 -6.31
CA LEU A 147 -3.03 -0.40 -7.50
C LEU A 147 -2.78 1.11 -7.71
N GLY A 148 -2.56 1.88 -6.65
CA GLY A 148 -2.24 3.30 -6.72
C GLY A 148 -0.88 3.62 -7.37
N LEU A 149 -0.02 2.63 -7.59
CA LEU A 149 1.25 2.80 -8.31
C LEU A 149 1.12 2.61 -9.84
N LEU A 150 -0.05 2.17 -10.31
CA LEU A 150 -0.31 1.98 -11.72
C LEU A 150 -0.72 3.32 -12.38
N PRO A 151 0.03 3.84 -13.37
CA PRO A 151 -0.31 5.10 -14.02
C PRO A 151 -1.61 4.98 -14.81
N HIS A 152 -2.58 5.86 -14.53
CA HIS A 152 -3.91 5.86 -15.15
C HIS A 152 -3.87 5.94 -16.70
N THR A 153 -2.81 6.50 -17.25
CA THR A 153 -2.60 6.60 -18.70
C THR A 153 -2.37 5.25 -19.38
N LYS A 154 -1.93 4.25 -18.61
CA LYS A 154 -1.70 2.88 -19.09
C LYS A 154 -2.71 1.89 -18.54
N TYR A 155 -3.30 2.16 -17.36
CA TYR A 155 -4.19 1.25 -16.65
C TYR A 155 -5.48 1.97 -16.26
N ARG A 156 -6.55 1.72 -16.99
CA ARG A 156 -7.87 2.20 -16.60
C ARG A 156 -8.53 1.19 -15.68
N ARG A 157 -9.27 1.66 -14.69
CA ARG A 157 -9.94 0.79 -13.71
C ARG A 157 -10.81 -0.28 -14.37
N GLN A 158 -11.54 0.07 -15.43
CA GLN A 158 -12.39 -0.85 -16.18
C GLN A 158 -11.59 -1.98 -16.85
N ASP A 159 -10.38 -1.68 -17.35
CA ASP A 159 -9.53 -2.66 -18.02
C ASP A 159 -8.97 -3.66 -16.98
N LEU A 160 -8.55 -3.16 -15.81
CA LEU A 160 -8.11 -4.00 -14.68
C LEU A 160 -9.25 -4.88 -14.15
N GLN A 161 -10.47 -4.35 -14.08
CA GLN A 161 -11.66 -5.13 -13.70
C GLN A 161 -11.95 -6.25 -14.69
N ALA A 162 -11.80 -6.00 -15.99
CA ALA A 162 -12.00 -7.01 -17.04
C ALA A 162 -10.96 -8.14 -16.97
N LEU A 163 -9.74 -7.85 -16.50
CA LEU A 163 -8.69 -8.84 -16.25
C LEU A 163 -8.93 -9.68 -14.97
N GLY A 164 -9.80 -9.21 -14.08
CA GLY A 164 -10.04 -9.77 -12.77
C GLY A 164 -9.14 -9.11 -11.70
N MET A 165 -9.74 -8.25 -10.90
CA MET A 165 -9.00 -7.40 -9.94
C MET A 165 -8.14 -8.22 -8.97
N GLU A 166 -8.66 -9.35 -8.45
CA GLU A 166 -7.93 -10.25 -7.54
C GLU A 166 -6.67 -10.84 -8.19
N ARG A 167 -6.77 -11.19 -9.47
CA ARG A 167 -5.65 -11.72 -10.27
C ARG A 167 -4.59 -10.63 -10.52
N VAL A 168 -5.03 -9.41 -10.83
CA VAL A 168 -4.13 -8.25 -10.99
C VAL A 168 -3.39 -7.98 -9.68
N MET A 169 -4.09 -7.98 -8.55
CA MET A 169 -3.48 -7.78 -7.24
C MET A 169 -2.46 -8.86 -6.89
N ALA A 170 -2.77 -10.12 -7.22
CA ALA A 170 -1.83 -11.22 -7.02
C ALA A 170 -0.52 -11.04 -7.82
N ASP A 171 -0.61 -10.60 -9.09
CA ASP A 171 0.59 -10.31 -9.88
C ASP A 171 1.37 -9.10 -9.33
N LEU A 172 0.67 -8.03 -8.92
CA LEU A 172 1.32 -6.85 -8.36
C LEU A 172 2.11 -7.14 -7.09
N TYR A 173 1.65 -8.09 -6.27
CA TYR A 173 2.40 -8.53 -5.10
C TYR A 173 3.80 -9.07 -5.46
N PHE A 174 3.93 -9.81 -6.56
CA PHE A 174 5.22 -10.34 -7.03
C PHE A 174 6.04 -9.32 -7.81
N ILE A 175 5.39 -8.44 -8.57
CA ILE A 175 6.05 -7.39 -9.38
C ILE A 175 6.62 -6.30 -8.47
N LEU A 176 5.93 -5.99 -7.37
CA LEU A 176 6.24 -4.91 -6.43
C LEU A 176 6.50 -5.46 -5.02
N PRO A 177 7.67 -6.07 -4.78
CA PRO A 177 7.98 -6.70 -3.51
C PRO A 177 8.31 -5.65 -2.44
N PHE A 178 7.28 -5.08 -1.81
CA PHE A 178 7.47 -4.17 -0.70
C PHE A 178 8.12 -4.87 0.49
N ASP A 179 9.09 -4.21 1.13
CA ASP A 179 9.84 -4.76 2.27
C ASP A 179 8.96 -4.94 3.51
N MET A 180 7.94 -4.08 3.66
CA MET A 180 6.97 -4.18 4.73
C MET A 180 5.66 -3.48 4.40
N ALA A 181 4.60 -3.90 5.08
CA ALA A 181 3.31 -3.25 5.08
C ALA A 181 2.90 -2.82 6.49
N ILE A 182 2.18 -1.71 6.55
CA ILE A 182 1.52 -1.20 7.74
C ILE A 182 0.06 -1.00 7.38
N ILE A 183 -0.87 -1.53 8.18
CA ILE A 183 -2.30 -1.24 8.01
C ILE A 183 -2.74 -0.34 9.16
N ASP A 184 -3.13 0.89 8.81
CA ASP A 184 -3.67 1.87 9.72
C ASP A 184 -5.14 1.56 10.00
N CYS A 185 -5.36 0.80 11.06
CA CYS A 185 -6.67 0.39 11.54
C CYS A 185 -7.12 1.19 12.77
N ARG A 186 -6.73 2.46 12.92
CA ARG A 186 -7.27 3.33 13.97
C ARG A 186 -8.78 3.36 13.93
N GLN A 187 -9.31 3.46 12.71
CA GLN A 187 -10.71 3.27 12.36
C GLN A 187 -10.82 2.30 11.20
N ARG A 188 -11.97 1.68 11.07
CA ARG A 188 -12.33 0.80 9.97
C ARG A 188 -13.49 1.39 9.18
N PHE A 189 -13.40 1.36 7.86
CA PHE A 189 -14.53 1.64 6.97
C PHE A 189 -15.17 0.33 6.52
N THR A 190 -16.49 0.23 6.66
CA THR A 190 -17.27 -0.86 6.10
C THR A 190 -18.44 -0.26 5.30
N GLY A 191 -18.53 -0.60 4.02
CA GLY A 191 -19.54 -0.01 3.15
C GLY A 191 -19.75 -0.76 1.84
N ASP A 192 -20.45 -0.10 0.93
CA ASP A 192 -20.64 -0.58 -0.43
C ASP A 192 -19.47 -0.19 -1.35
N ARG A 193 -19.55 -0.62 -2.61
CA ARG A 193 -18.52 -0.30 -3.62
C ARG A 193 -18.57 1.16 -4.08
N GLU A 194 -19.64 1.89 -3.76
CA GLU A 194 -19.84 3.30 -4.09
C GLU A 194 -19.27 4.23 -3.01
N GLY A 195 -18.78 3.65 -1.90
CA GLY A 195 -18.15 4.38 -0.80
C GLY A 195 -19.15 4.92 0.22
N LEU A 196 -20.40 4.46 0.21
CA LEU A 196 -21.37 4.69 1.27
C LEU A 196 -21.22 3.61 2.34
N GLY A 197 -21.12 4.00 3.59
CA GLY A 197 -20.88 3.04 4.66
C GLY A 197 -20.69 3.67 6.02
N GLN A 198 -20.20 2.86 6.95
CA GLN A 198 -19.97 3.21 8.34
C GLN A 198 -18.48 3.25 8.66
N VAL A 199 -18.15 4.05 9.63
CA VAL A 199 -16.82 4.15 10.20
C VAL A 199 -16.91 3.73 11.66
N ASP A 200 -16.11 2.74 12.03
CA ASP A 200 -16.04 2.23 13.40
C ASP A 200 -14.63 2.47 13.96
N ASP A 201 -14.55 2.80 15.24
CA ASP A 201 -13.28 2.81 15.93
C ASP A 201 -12.76 1.37 16.08
N TYR A 202 -11.53 1.13 15.64
CA TYR A 202 -10.92 -0.19 15.69
C TYR A 202 -9.68 -0.22 16.58
N GLY A 203 -8.94 0.88 16.63
CA GLY A 203 -7.90 1.16 17.61
C GLY A 203 -6.59 0.38 17.42
N LYS A 204 -6.34 -0.22 16.27
CA LYS A 204 -5.14 -1.02 16.01
C LYS A 204 -4.28 -0.47 14.88
N VAL A 205 -3.01 -0.86 14.87
CA VAL A 205 -2.09 -0.73 13.72
C VAL A 205 -1.38 -2.08 13.56
N LEU A 206 -1.46 -2.65 12.36
CA LEU A 206 -0.78 -3.90 12.03
C LEU A 206 0.48 -3.60 11.23
N LEU A 207 1.55 -4.38 11.46
CA LEU A 207 2.83 -4.26 10.76
C LEU A 207 3.37 -5.65 10.46
N GLY A 208 3.83 -5.86 9.22
CA GLY A 208 4.37 -7.16 8.81
C GLY A 208 4.67 -7.23 7.32
N GLU A 209 4.76 -8.42 6.79
CA GLU A 209 4.80 -8.70 5.36
C GLU A 209 3.40 -8.48 4.76
N SER A 210 3.29 -7.99 3.53
CA SER A 210 2.00 -7.56 2.94
C SER A 210 0.93 -8.66 2.92
N LEU A 211 1.28 -9.89 2.58
CA LEU A 211 0.35 -11.01 2.54
C LEU A 211 -0.15 -11.39 3.93
N GLU A 212 0.76 -11.40 4.90
CA GLU A 212 0.45 -11.83 6.27
C GLU A 212 -0.44 -10.80 6.98
N VAL A 213 -0.18 -9.49 6.82
CA VAL A 213 -1.03 -8.46 7.42
C VAL A 213 -2.41 -8.41 6.75
N ASP A 214 -2.48 -8.63 5.44
CA ASP A 214 -3.76 -8.69 4.72
C ASP A 214 -4.59 -9.89 5.15
N GLN A 215 -3.95 -11.03 5.38
CA GLN A 215 -4.63 -12.21 5.88
C GLN A 215 -5.17 -12.01 7.29
N GLU A 216 -4.35 -11.47 8.19
CA GLU A 216 -4.74 -11.23 9.58
C GLU A 216 -5.95 -10.31 9.66
N ILE A 217 -5.90 -9.18 8.95
CA ILE A 217 -7.02 -8.22 8.98
C ILE A 217 -8.25 -8.72 8.22
N ALA A 218 -8.08 -9.50 7.15
CA ALA A 218 -9.19 -10.09 6.42
C ALA A 218 -9.99 -11.08 7.29
N GLN A 219 -9.30 -11.90 8.08
CA GLN A 219 -9.93 -12.82 9.04
C GLN A 219 -10.68 -12.06 10.13
N ASP A 220 -10.06 -11.03 10.71
CA ASP A 220 -10.65 -10.24 11.79
C ASP A 220 -11.87 -9.44 11.31
N CYS A 221 -11.88 -8.96 10.05
CA CYS A 221 -12.99 -8.23 9.45
C CYS A 221 -14.03 -9.11 8.76
N GLY A 222 -13.78 -10.42 8.57
CA GLY A 222 -14.62 -11.30 7.77
C GLY A 222 -14.68 -10.90 6.29
N ALA A 223 -13.61 -10.27 5.77
CA ALA A 223 -13.54 -9.78 4.40
C ALA A 223 -13.09 -10.86 3.42
N ARG A 224 -13.61 -10.80 2.19
CA ARG A 224 -13.16 -11.66 1.08
C ARG A 224 -11.89 -11.07 0.48
N THR A 225 -10.92 -11.96 0.19
CA THR A 225 -9.60 -11.61 -0.37
C THR A 225 -9.08 -12.83 -1.15
N GLU A 226 -9.60 -13.03 -2.37
CA GLU A 226 -9.24 -14.20 -3.20
C GLU A 226 -7.76 -14.17 -3.61
N TYR A 227 -7.16 -12.99 -3.76
CA TYR A 227 -5.74 -12.85 -4.08
C TYR A 227 -4.81 -13.54 -3.08
N ILE A 228 -5.22 -13.69 -1.82
CA ILE A 228 -4.40 -14.35 -0.78
C ILE A 228 -4.13 -15.81 -1.15
N GLU A 229 -5.16 -16.54 -1.59
CA GLU A 229 -5.01 -17.94 -2.01
C GLU A 229 -4.18 -18.06 -3.30
N LEU A 230 -4.38 -17.13 -4.26
CA LEU A 230 -3.60 -17.10 -5.50
C LEU A 230 -2.11 -16.93 -5.20
N ILE A 231 -1.76 -15.97 -4.35
CA ILE A 231 -0.38 -15.69 -3.97
C ILE A 231 0.24 -16.87 -3.22
N ARG A 232 -0.47 -17.47 -2.28
CA ARG A 232 0.02 -18.63 -1.52
C ARG A 232 0.36 -19.81 -2.41
N ASN A 233 -0.52 -20.11 -3.35
CA ASN A 233 -0.29 -21.21 -4.29
C ASN A 233 0.93 -20.94 -5.17
N ALA A 234 1.10 -19.72 -5.68
CA ALA A 234 2.27 -19.34 -6.47
C ALA A 234 3.57 -19.34 -5.65
N ARG A 235 3.53 -18.88 -4.38
CA ARG A 235 4.72 -18.96 -3.49
C ARG A 235 5.16 -20.41 -3.27
N ALA A 236 4.22 -21.32 -3.05
CA ALA A 236 4.53 -22.74 -2.88
C ALA A 236 5.17 -23.37 -4.14
N GLU A 237 4.82 -22.89 -5.34
CA GLU A 237 5.44 -23.32 -6.60
C GLU A 237 6.86 -22.76 -6.79
N LEU A 238 7.16 -21.56 -6.25
CA LEU A 238 8.48 -20.94 -6.34
C LEU A 238 9.50 -21.51 -5.34
N GLU A 239 9.05 -22.14 -4.26
CA GLU A 239 9.90 -22.74 -3.22
C GLU A 239 10.30 -24.20 -3.54
N VAL A 240 9.79 -24.78 -4.62
CA VAL A 240 10.10 -26.14 -5.11
C VAL A 240 11.17 -26.08 -6.20
#